data_c3fa82092c38acfecd10672a81067598
#
_entry.id   c3fa82092c38acfecd10672a81067598
#
_cell.length_a   1.000
_cell.length_b   1.000
_cell.length_c   1.000
_cell.angle_alpha   90.00
_cell.angle_beta   90.00
_cell.angle_gamma   90.00
#
_symmetry.space_group_name_H-M   'P 1'
#
loop_
_entity.id
_entity.type
_entity.pdbx_description
1 polymer ?
#
loop_
_entity_poly.entity_id
_entity_poly.type
_entity_poly.pdbx_seq_one_letter_code
_entity_poly.pdbx_strand_id
1 'polypeptide(L)'
;LRVYVSQEAHSSIEQGAKIAGYGVENIVKVPADAQFSMDVEALKARIAEDRAAGHTPACVIATLGTTGTGGIDPLKDIAAHCKTENIFLHVDAAWAGSALLLPEWQWMAEGAKGADSLVFNPHKWLMTNFDCSVHFVRDKDALIKTFSILPEYLKGSTNVPVTDFRDWGVPLGRRFRALKLWFVIRSYGIN
;
A
#
# COMPACT_ATOMS: atom_id res chain seq x y z
N LEU A 1 9.48 -10.93 -12.57
CA LEU A 1 8.74 -10.59 -11.33
C LEU A 1 7.25 -10.50 -11.63
N ARG A 2 6.39 -10.93 -10.70
CA ARG A 2 4.93 -10.85 -10.83
C ARG A 2 4.33 -10.02 -9.70
N VAL A 3 3.31 -9.21 -10.04
CA VAL A 3 2.51 -8.42 -9.07
C VAL A 3 1.06 -8.88 -9.18
N TYR A 4 0.48 -9.28 -8.06
CA TYR A 4 -0.88 -9.82 -8.00
C TYR A 4 -1.84 -8.78 -7.43
N VAL A 5 -2.96 -8.58 -8.11
CA VAL A 5 -3.99 -7.61 -7.74
C VAL A 5 -5.37 -8.17 -8.03
N SER A 6 -6.39 -7.75 -7.28
CA SER A 6 -7.78 -8.08 -7.63
C SER A 6 -8.13 -7.52 -9.03
N GLN A 7 -8.98 -8.20 -9.76
CA GLN A 7 -9.57 -7.65 -10.99
C GLN A 7 -10.34 -6.35 -10.74
N GLU A 8 -10.82 -6.13 -9.51
CA GLU A 8 -11.53 -4.92 -9.07
C GLU A 8 -10.59 -3.78 -8.63
N ALA A 9 -9.27 -4.02 -8.63
CA ALA A 9 -8.30 -3.04 -8.18
C ALA A 9 -8.27 -1.78 -9.07
N HIS A 10 -7.99 -0.63 -8.45
CA HIS A 10 -7.94 0.64 -9.16
C HIS A 10 -6.81 0.69 -10.18
N SER A 11 -7.04 1.34 -11.32
CA SER A 11 -6.08 1.45 -12.44
C SER A 11 -4.76 2.14 -12.09
N SER A 12 -4.70 2.90 -10.98
CA SER A 12 -3.46 3.49 -10.48
C SER A 12 -2.39 2.46 -10.13
N ILE A 13 -2.79 1.22 -9.78
CA ILE A 13 -1.85 0.13 -9.49
C ILE A 13 -1.13 -0.27 -10.77
N GLU A 14 -1.84 -0.44 -11.88
CA GLU A 14 -1.21 -0.73 -13.18
C GLU A 14 -0.29 0.42 -13.62
N GLN A 15 -0.73 1.65 -13.43
CA GLN A 15 0.09 2.82 -13.75
C GLN A 15 1.36 2.88 -12.88
N GLY A 16 1.23 2.62 -11.57
CA GLY A 16 2.37 2.56 -10.65
C GLY A 16 3.35 1.45 -11.02
N ALA A 17 2.86 0.27 -11.37
CA ALA A 17 3.71 -0.85 -11.80
C ALA A 17 4.45 -0.56 -13.11
N LYS A 18 3.81 0.14 -14.06
CA LYS A 18 4.48 0.64 -15.28
C LYS A 18 5.62 1.60 -14.95
N ILE A 19 5.36 2.58 -14.07
CA ILE A 19 6.36 3.58 -13.65
C ILE A 19 7.53 2.89 -12.90
N ALA A 20 7.23 1.87 -12.09
CA ALA A 20 8.23 1.09 -11.37
C ALA A 20 9.01 0.10 -12.26
N GLY A 21 8.68 0.01 -13.56
CA GLY A 21 9.40 -0.83 -14.51
C GLY A 21 9.01 -2.31 -14.49
N TYR A 22 7.91 -2.68 -13.83
CA TYR A 22 7.44 -4.08 -13.86
C TYR A 22 6.93 -4.52 -15.24
N GLY A 23 6.33 -3.59 -16.00
CA GLY A 23 5.59 -3.92 -17.22
C GLY A 23 4.18 -4.44 -16.93
N VAL A 24 3.24 -4.16 -17.84
CA VAL A 24 1.81 -4.52 -17.67
C VAL A 24 1.61 -6.03 -17.70
N GLU A 25 2.41 -6.70 -18.51
CA GLU A 25 2.41 -8.15 -18.69
C GLU A 25 2.76 -8.93 -17.42
N ASN A 26 3.33 -8.26 -16.45
CA ASN A 26 3.70 -8.84 -15.15
C ASN A 26 2.68 -8.56 -14.04
N ILE A 27 1.58 -7.86 -14.38
CA ILE A 27 0.47 -7.64 -13.46
C ILE A 27 -0.55 -8.76 -13.66
N VAL A 28 -0.72 -9.56 -12.63
CA VAL A 28 -1.63 -10.70 -12.61
C VAL A 28 -2.94 -10.29 -11.97
N LYS A 29 -4.02 -10.28 -12.75
CA LYS A 29 -5.37 -10.02 -12.25
C LYS A 29 -5.92 -11.30 -11.63
N VAL A 30 -6.21 -11.27 -10.34
CA VAL A 30 -6.84 -12.36 -9.60
C VAL A 30 -8.36 -12.16 -9.66
N PRO A 31 -9.15 -13.20 -9.94
CA PRO A 31 -10.60 -13.13 -9.91
C PRO A 31 -11.13 -12.63 -8.57
N ALA A 32 -12.29 -12.00 -8.60
CA ALA A 32 -13.06 -11.65 -7.41
C ALA A 32 -14.24 -12.61 -7.23
N ASP A 33 -14.67 -12.77 -5.97
CA ASP A 33 -15.86 -13.52 -5.61
C ASP A 33 -17.16 -12.72 -5.87
N ALA A 34 -18.30 -13.27 -5.43
CA ALA A 34 -19.61 -12.63 -5.58
C ALA A 34 -19.77 -11.35 -4.74
N GLN A 35 -18.88 -11.09 -3.79
CA GLN A 35 -18.80 -9.88 -2.97
C GLN A 35 -17.77 -8.88 -3.50
N PHE A 36 -17.21 -9.13 -4.68
CA PHE A 36 -16.16 -8.34 -5.32
C PHE A 36 -14.86 -8.29 -4.51
N SER A 37 -14.62 -9.28 -3.66
CA SER A 37 -13.39 -9.46 -2.89
C SER A 37 -12.45 -10.40 -3.64
N MET A 38 -11.14 -10.21 -3.51
CA MET A 38 -10.15 -11.10 -4.13
C MET A 38 -10.37 -12.56 -3.70
N ASP A 39 -10.48 -13.46 -4.66
CA ASP A 39 -10.52 -14.90 -4.39
C ASP A 39 -9.14 -15.40 -3.93
N VAL A 40 -9.03 -15.75 -2.66
CA VAL A 40 -7.75 -16.17 -2.05
C VAL A 40 -7.26 -17.50 -2.62
N GLU A 41 -8.17 -18.42 -2.93
CA GLU A 41 -7.76 -19.72 -3.50
C GLU A 41 -7.26 -19.54 -4.93
N ALA A 42 -7.89 -18.68 -5.71
CA ALA A 42 -7.39 -18.29 -7.03
C ALA A 42 -6.03 -17.59 -6.95
N LEU A 43 -5.81 -16.71 -5.94
CA LEU A 43 -4.52 -16.09 -5.69
C LEU A 43 -3.43 -17.14 -5.42
N LYS A 44 -3.70 -18.08 -4.52
CA LYS A 44 -2.76 -19.15 -4.15
C LYS A 44 -2.40 -20.03 -5.36
N ALA A 45 -3.42 -20.45 -6.11
CA ALA A 45 -3.23 -21.26 -7.32
C ALA A 45 -2.36 -20.52 -8.33
N ARG A 46 -2.65 -19.25 -8.57
CA ARG A 46 -1.90 -18.45 -9.55
C ARG A 46 -0.45 -18.22 -9.12
N ILE A 47 -0.18 -18.00 -7.83
CA ILE A 47 1.19 -17.89 -7.31
C ILE A 47 1.96 -19.21 -7.54
N ALA A 48 1.33 -20.35 -7.27
CA ALA A 48 1.94 -21.65 -7.48
C ALA A 48 2.25 -21.92 -8.96
N GLU A 49 1.31 -21.61 -9.85
CA GLU A 49 1.49 -21.72 -11.32
C GLU A 49 2.67 -20.86 -11.81
N ASP A 50 2.71 -19.59 -11.40
CA ASP A 50 3.76 -18.66 -11.81
C ASP A 50 5.14 -19.13 -11.31
N ARG A 51 5.24 -19.66 -10.08
CA ARG A 51 6.49 -20.26 -9.57
C ARG A 51 6.92 -21.48 -10.40
N ALA A 52 5.98 -22.37 -10.73
CA ALA A 52 6.26 -23.54 -11.55
C ALA A 52 6.71 -23.13 -12.96
N ALA A 53 6.23 -22.01 -13.48
CA ALA A 53 6.64 -21.44 -14.77
C ALA A 53 7.96 -20.63 -14.69
N GLY A 54 8.64 -20.59 -13.53
CA GLY A 54 9.91 -19.89 -13.34
C GLY A 54 9.77 -18.38 -13.06
N HIS A 55 8.57 -17.89 -12.81
CA HIS A 55 8.36 -16.51 -12.39
C HIS A 55 8.57 -16.33 -10.88
N THR A 56 8.96 -15.13 -10.48
CA THR A 56 9.12 -14.76 -9.06
C THR A 56 7.95 -13.90 -8.62
N PRO A 57 7.06 -14.39 -7.74
CA PRO A 57 6.07 -13.56 -7.06
C PRO A 57 6.77 -12.48 -6.24
N ALA A 58 6.51 -11.21 -6.55
CA ALA A 58 7.19 -10.09 -5.92
C ALA A 58 6.28 -9.35 -4.93
N CYS A 59 5.02 -9.15 -5.30
CA CYS A 59 4.10 -8.35 -4.50
C CYS A 59 2.66 -8.82 -4.69
N VAL A 60 1.90 -8.85 -3.60
CA VAL A 60 0.44 -8.89 -3.62
C VAL A 60 -0.07 -7.52 -3.14
N ILE A 61 -1.07 -6.99 -3.83
CA ILE A 61 -1.74 -5.75 -3.45
C ILE A 61 -3.19 -6.08 -3.10
N ALA A 62 -3.51 -6.05 -1.82
CA ALA A 62 -4.86 -6.21 -1.31
C ALA A 62 -5.54 -4.85 -1.19
N THR A 63 -6.82 -4.76 -1.51
CA THR A 63 -7.59 -3.52 -1.49
C THR A 63 -8.65 -3.55 -0.38
N LEU A 64 -8.71 -2.51 0.42
CA LEU A 64 -9.78 -2.26 1.37
C LEU A 64 -10.71 -1.19 0.79
N GLY A 65 -11.82 -1.61 0.19
CA GLY A 65 -12.78 -0.77 -0.49
C GLY A 65 -12.34 -0.40 -1.92
N THR A 66 -12.65 -1.28 -2.86
CA THR A 66 -12.39 -1.03 -4.29
C THR A 66 -13.23 0.14 -4.81
N THR A 67 -12.66 0.92 -5.73
CA THR A 67 -13.30 2.17 -6.21
C THR A 67 -14.62 1.92 -6.94
N GLY A 68 -14.73 0.82 -7.68
CA GLY A 68 -15.91 0.53 -8.50
C GLY A 68 -17.04 -0.12 -7.71
N THR A 69 -16.73 -1.02 -6.79
CA THR A 69 -17.70 -1.92 -6.17
C THR A 69 -17.72 -1.85 -4.64
N GLY A 70 -16.71 -1.21 -4.02
CA GLY A 70 -16.56 -1.18 -2.57
C GLY A 70 -16.08 -2.51 -1.98
N GLY A 71 -15.67 -3.48 -2.81
CA GLY A 71 -15.18 -4.78 -2.38
C GLY A 71 -14.03 -4.68 -1.39
N ILE A 72 -13.98 -5.59 -0.43
CA ILE A 72 -12.96 -5.61 0.64
C ILE A 72 -12.25 -6.96 0.55
N ASP A 73 -10.97 -6.93 0.21
CA ASP A 73 -10.18 -8.15 0.11
C ASP A 73 -9.98 -8.79 1.50
N PRO A 74 -9.97 -10.13 1.61
CA PRO A 74 -9.82 -10.84 2.88
C PRO A 74 -8.37 -10.77 3.37
N LEU A 75 -8.01 -9.60 3.90
CA LEU A 75 -6.64 -9.21 4.24
C LEU A 75 -5.95 -10.18 5.19
N LYS A 76 -6.67 -10.77 6.13
CA LYS A 76 -6.13 -11.75 7.08
C LYS A 76 -5.53 -12.97 6.37
N ASP A 77 -6.29 -13.55 5.44
CA ASP A 77 -5.89 -14.77 4.74
C ASP A 77 -4.79 -14.47 3.72
N ILE A 78 -4.90 -13.33 3.02
CA ILE A 78 -3.86 -12.84 2.10
C ILE A 78 -2.55 -12.61 2.85
N ALA A 79 -2.58 -11.93 4.02
CA ALA A 79 -1.40 -11.67 4.81
C ALA A 79 -0.72 -12.95 5.33
N ALA A 80 -1.53 -13.93 5.76
CA ALA A 80 -1.01 -15.23 6.19
C ALA A 80 -0.30 -15.95 5.03
N HIS A 81 -0.89 -15.95 3.84
CA HIS A 81 -0.29 -16.57 2.66
C HIS A 81 0.97 -15.84 2.20
N CYS A 82 0.94 -14.51 2.10
CA CYS A 82 2.12 -13.70 1.72
C CYS A 82 3.30 -13.94 2.67
N LYS A 83 3.02 -14.05 3.97
CA LYS A 83 4.06 -14.36 4.98
C LYS A 83 4.67 -15.74 4.76
N THR A 84 3.85 -16.76 4.48
CA THR A 84 4.33 -18.13 4.22
C THR A 84 5.17 -18.19 2.96
N GLU A 85 4.76 -17.48 1.91
CA GLU A 85 5.39 -17.46 0.60
C GLU A 85 6.54 -16.44 0.48
N ASN A 86 6.79 -15.64 1.54
CA ASN A 86 7.78 -14.56 1.55
C ASN A 86 7.55 -13.56 0.38
N ILE A 87 6.32 -13.11 0.23
CA ILE A 87 5.89 -12.14 -0.79
C ILE A 87 5.56 -10.82 -0.11
N PHE A 88 6.01 -9.71 -0.68
CA PHE A 88 5.70 -8.37 -0.17
C PHE A 88 4.18 -8.11 -0.26
N LEU A 89 3.59 -7.66 0.84
CA LEU A 89 2.17 -7.31 0.90
C LEU A 89 1.98 -5.80 1.03
N HIS A 90 1.37 -5.20 0.00
CA HIS A 90 0.87 -3.83 0.05
C HIS A 90 -0.64 -3.82 0.28
N VAL A 91 -1.13 -2.89 1.09
CA VAL A 91 -2.57 -2.68 1.31
C VAL A 91 -2.97 -1.33 0.74
N ASP A 92 -3.78 -1.37 -0.30
CA ASP A 92 -4.44 -0.18 -0.85
C ASP A 92 -5.75 0.07 -0.09
N ALA A 93 -5.69 0.91 0.91
CA ALA A 93 -6.84 1.41 1.65
C ALA A 93 -7.15 2.88 1.28
N ALA A 94 -6.79 3.29 0.07
CA ALA A 94 -6.87 4.69 -0.37
C ALA A 94 -8.25 5.30 -0.15
N TRP A 95 -9.32 4.53 -0.35
CA TRP A 95 -10.68 4.99 -0.13
C TRP A 95 -11.18 4.66 1.27
N ALA A 96 -11.34 3.39 1.63
CA ALA A 96 -11.99 2.97 2.87
C ALA A 96 -11.07 3.00 4.10
N GLY A 97 -9.77 3.26 3.95
CA GLY A 97 -8.85 3.34 5.09
C GLY A 97 -9.24 4.37 6.15
N SER A 98 -9.97 5.43 5.76
CA SER A 98 -10.52 6.41 6.70
C SER A 98 -11.62 5.84 7.59
N ALA A 99 -12.36 4.83 7.12
CA ALA A 99 -13.40 4.18 7.91
C ALA A 99 -12.83 3.37 9.09
N LEU A 100 -11.55 3.03 9.07
CA LEU A 100 -10.89 2.31 10.18
C LEU A 100 -10.82 3.13 11.49
N LEU A 101 -11.14 4.43 11.44
CA LEU A 101 -11.33 5.25 12.64
C LEU A 101 -12.57 4.81 13.44
N LEU A 102 -13.55 4.21 12.78
CA LEU A 102 -14.80 3.76 13.39
C LEU A 102 -14.65 2.31 13.87
N PRO A 103 -14.98 2.01 15.14
CA PRO A 103 -14.82 0.66 15.71
C PRO A 103 -15.51 -0.44 14.90
N GLU A 104 -16.69 -0.15 14.35
CA GLU A 104 -17.49 -1.09 13.56
C GLU A 104 -16.85 -1.50 12.23
N TRP A 105 -15.85 -0.75 11.74
CA TRP A 105 -15.15 -1.03 10.49
C TRP A 105 -13.72 -1.56 10.66
N GLN A 106 -13.25 -1.66 11.91
CA GLN A 106 -11.86 -2.12 12.17
C GLN A 106 -11.59 -3.56 11.74
N TRP A 107 -12.64 -4.36 11.59
CA TRP A 107 -12.55 -5.74 11.08
C TRP A 107 -11.89 -5.82 9.69
N MET A 108 -12.07 -4.79 8.85
CA MET A 108 -11.45 -4.73 7.53
C MET A 108 -9.93 -4.80 7.60
N ALA A 109 -9.33 -4.29 8.68
CA ALA A 109 -7.89 -4.28 8.89
C ALA A 109 -7.38 -5.53 9.62
N GLU A 110 -8.21 -6.55 9.81
CA GLU A 110 -7.74 -7.82 10.39
C GLU A 110 -6.68 -8.43 9.45
N GLY A 111 -5.47 -8.63 9.97
CA GLY A 111 -4.31 -9.03 9.16
C GLY A 111 -3.39 -7.88 8.72
N ALA A 112 -3.76 -6.61 8.86
CA ALA A 112 -2.93 -5.47 8.46
C ALA A 112 -1.55 -5.43 9.13
N LYS A 113 -1.43 -6.00 10.33
CA LYS A 113 -0.13 -6.21 11.00
C LYS A 113 0.82 -7.12 10.21
N GLY A 114 0.32 -7.88 9.25
CA GLY A 114 1.10 -8.71 8.33
C GLY A 114 1.57 -7.96 7.07
N ALA A 115 1.01 -6.79 6.78
CA ALA A 115 1.38 -6.01 5.61
C ALA A 115 2.76 -5.35 5.75
N ASP A 116 3.50 -5.23 4.66
CA ASP A 116 4.77 -4.50 4.59
C ASP A 116 4.57 -3.02 4.35
N SER A 117 3.49 -2.66 3.67
CA SER A 117 3.09 -1.27 3.50
C SER A 117 1.57 -1.11 3.38
N LEU A 118 1.09 0.09 3.74
CA LEU A 118 -0.32 0.46 3.64
C LEU A 118 -0.44 1.92 3.24
N VAL A 119 -1.38 2.22 2.35
CA VAL A 119 -1.73 3.59 1.97
C VAL A 119 -3.20 3.87 2.26
N PHE A 120 -3.49 5.08 2.76
CA PHE A 120 -4.84 5.63 2.74
C PHE A 120 -4.82 7.11 2.40
N ASN A 121 -5.95 7.62 1.89
CA ASN A 121 -6.02 8.99 1.39
C ASN A 121 -7.00 9.86 2.19
N PRO A 122 -6.52 10.64 3.17
CA PRO A 122 -7.35 11.61 3.89
C PRO A 122 -8.10 12.59 2.98
N HIS A 123 -7.54 12.90 1.80
CA HIS A 123 -8.21 13.76 0.81
C HIS A 123 -9.44 13.12 0.14
N LYS A 124 -9.71 11.82 0.41
CA LYS A 124 -10.94 11.16 -0.03
C LYS A 124 -12.01 11.27 1.06
N TRP A 125 -11.94 10.43 2.07
CA TRP A 125 -13.03 10.29 3.05
C TRP A 125 -12.85 11.07 4.36
N LEU A 126 -11.67 11.66 4.61
CA LEU A 126 -11.45 12.53 5.77
C LEU A 126 -11.53 14.01 5.41
N MET A 127 -12.23 14.38 4.33
CA MET A 127 -12.50 15.78 3.94
C MET A 127 -11.27 16.69 3.90
N THR A 128 -10.08 16.13 3.84
CA THR A 128 -8.85 16.90 3.74
C THR A 128 -8.67 17.38 2.31
N ASN A 129 -8.38 18.66 2.11
CA ASN A 129 -8.18 19.20 0.77
C ASN A 129 -7.12 18.42 0.00
N PHE A 130 -7.39 18.19 -1.28
CA PHE A 130 -6.48 17.51 -2.19
C PHE A 130 -5.14 18.26 -2.28
N ASP A 131 -4.00 17.63 -2.23
CA ASP A 131 -3.76 16.21 -2.03
C ASP A 131 -3.28 15.92 -0.60
N CYS A 132 -3.70 14.81 -0.05
CA CYS A 132 -3.18 14.29 1.21
C CYS A 132 -3.28 12.75 1.19
N SER A 133 -2.15 12.09 1.05
CA SER A 133 -2.02 10.63 1.09
C SER A 133 -1.06 10.26 2.21
N VAL A 134 -1.39 9.24 2.98
CA VAL A 134 -0.55 8.73 4.08
C VAL A 134 -0.10 7.33 3.70
N HIS A 135 1.20 7.10 3.79
CA HIS A 135 1.83 5.81 3.50
C HIS A 135 2.56 5.32 4.74
N PHE A 136 2.19 4.15 5.21
CA PHE A 136 2.88 3.43 6.28
C PHE A 136 3.77 2.36 5.67
N VAL A 137 4.97 2.22 6.20
CA VAL A 137 5.95 1.23 5.79
C VAL A 137 6.50 0.53 7.02
N ARG A 138 6.57 -0.79 6.97
CA ARG A 138 7.10 -1.60 8.06
C ARG A 138 8.59 -1.40 8.25
N ASP A 139 9.35 -1.55 7.16
CA ASP A 139 10.80 -1.41 7.12
C ASP A 139 11.20 -0.05 6.54
N LYS A 140 11.36 0.93 7.43
CA LYS A 140 11.79 2.28 7.05
C LYS A 140 13.22 2.29 6.47
N ASP A 141 14.09 1.39 6.94
CA ASP A 141 15.49 1.41 6.54
C ASP A 141 15.64 0.87 5.11
N ALA A 142 14.83 -0.14 4.74
CA ALA A 142 14.73 -0.59 3.35
C ALA A 142 14.18 0.51 2.43
N LEU A 143 13.16 1.26 2.88
CA LEU A 143 12.61 2.40 2.14
C LEU A 143 13.66 3.48 1.90
N ILE A 144 14.36 3.90 2.97
CA ILE A 144 15.41 4.92 2.89
C ILE A 144 16.53 4.45 1.97
N LYS A 145 16.99 3.19 2.11
CA LYS A 145 18.03 2.62 1.25
C LYS A 145 17.63 2.62 -0.23
N THR A 146 16.35 2.44 -0.54
CA THR A 146 15.83 2.43 -1.90
C THR A 146 15.93 3.81 -2.56
N PHE A 147 15.67 4.88 -1.81
CA PHE A 147 15.60 6.24 -2.35
C PHE A 147 16.82 7.10 -2.04
N SER A 148 17.69 6.66 -1.12
CA SER A 148 18.87 7.42 -0.72
C SER A 148 19.88 7.49 -1.86
N ILE A 149 20.20 8.71 -2.26
CA ILE A 149 21.33 9.04 -3.12
C ILE A 149 22.30 9.86 -2.26
N LEU A 150 23.23 9.17 -1.57
CA LEU A 150 24.24 9.83 -0.72
C LEU A 150 25.53 10.08 -1.50
N PRO A 151 25.72 11.26 -2.09
CA PRO A 151 27.06 11.70 -2.46
C PRO A 151 27.93 11.79 -1.20
N GLU A 152 29.19 11.40 -1.31
CA GLU A 152 30.15 11.41 -0.18
C GLU A 152 30.19 12.73 0.59
N TYR A 153 30.03 13.88 -0.09
CA TYR A 153 30.07 15.21 0.52
C TYR A 153 28.87 15.54 1.42
N LEU A 154 27.77 14.74 1.35
CA LEU A 154 26.60 14.90 2.21
C LEU A 154 26.64 14.01 3.45
N LYS A 155 27.66 13.17 3.61
CA LYS A 155 27.92 12.39 4.83
C LYS A 155 28.48 13.29 5.94
N GLY A 156 27.88 14.45 6.14
CA GLY A 156 28.26 15.39 7.17
C GLY A 156 27.95 14.87 8.57
N SER A 157 28.89 15.01 9.47
CA SER A 157 28.84 14.67 10.87
C SER A 157 27.87 15.55 11.66
N THR A 158 26.58 15.31 11.54
CA THR A 158 25.64 15.85 12.53
C THR A 158 25.41 14.78 13.58
N ASN A 159 25.98 14.96 14.76
CA ASN A 159 25.78 14.12 15.96
C ASN A 159 24.34 14.19 16.52
N VAL A 160 23.39 14.75 15.79
CA VAL A 160 21.99 14.83 16.17
C VAL A 160 21.22 13.90 15.23
N PRO A 161 20.43 12.95 15.76
CA PRO A 161 19.59 12.06 14.96
C PRO A 161 18.47 12.89 14.33
N VAL A 162 18.70 13.44 13.15
CA VAL A 162 17.69 14.15 12.35
C VAL A 162 17.12 13.17 11.34
N THR A 163 15.78 13.07 11.28
CA THR A 163 15.10 12.34 10.22
C THR A 163 15.04 13.21 8.97
N ASP A 164 15.81 12.85 7.96
CA ASP A 164 15.76 13.53 6.67
C ASP A 164 14.72 12.87 5.76
N PHE A 165 13.59 13.55 5.55
CA PHE A 165 12.49 13.05 4.72
C PHE A 165 12.76 13.08 3.22
N ARG A 166 13.87 13.65 2.77
CA ARG A 166 14.33 13.66 1.38
C ARG A 166 14.46 12.23 0.83
N ASP A 167 14.95 11.30 1.67
CA ASP A 167 15.23 9.93 1.30
C ASP A 167 14.02 8.98 1.49
N TRP A 168 12.83 9.53 1.76
CA TRP A 168 11.62 8.73 2.01
C TRP A 168 10.72 8.57 0.78
N GLY A 169 11.19 8.89 -0.41
CA GLY A 169 10.44 8.74 -1.65
C GLY A 169 11.05 9.53 -2.79
N VAL A 170 10.40 9.45 -3.95
CA VAL A 170 10.88 10.10 -5.18
C VAL A 170 11.00 11.63 -5.09
N PRO A 171 10.03 12.39 -4.53
CA PRO A 171 10.14 13.85 -4.47
C PRO A 171 11.18 14.30 -3.45
N LEU A 172 12.14 15.11 -3.88
CA LEU A 172 13.16 15.72 -3.01
C LEU A 172 12.54 16.66 -1.98
N GLY A 173 11.65 17.55 -2.41
CA GLY A 173 10.93 18.49 -1.57
C GLY A 173 9.47 18.07 -1.40
N ARG A 174 8.89 18.36 -0.22
CA ARG A 174 7.51 18.00 0.10
C ARG A 174 6.76 19.18 0.68
N ARG A 175 5.48 19.31 0.33
CA ARG A 175 4.56 20.20 1.04
C ARG A 175 4.28 19.64 2.43
N PHE A 176 4.06 20.51 3.40
CA PHE A 176 3.68 20.12 4.78
C PHE A 176 2.19 19.70 4.82
N ARG A 177 1.86 18.55 4.24
CA ARG A 177 0.49 18.04 4.14
C ARG A 177 -0.11 17.66 5.50
N ALA A 178 0.73 17.26 6.46
CA ALA A 178 0.29 16.90 7.81
C ALA A 178 -0.46 18.04 8.51
N LEU A 179 -0.11 19.31 8.24
CA LEU A 179 -0.75 20.45 8.88
C LEU A 179 -2.24 20.55 8.53
N LYS A 180 -2.61 20.40 7.26
CA LYS A 180 -4.02 20.45 6.87
C LYS A 180 -4.82 19.26 7.40
N LEU A 181 -4.23 18.07 7.47
CA LEU A 181 -4.84 16.91 8.10
C LEU A 181 -5.09 17.17 9.59
N TRP A 182 -4.09 17.74 10.29
CA TRP A 182 -4.23 18.10 11.69
C TRP A 182 -5.38 19.10 11.92
N PHE A 183 -5.49 20.13 11.07
CA PHE A 183 -6.61 21.09 11.16
C PHE A 183 -7.97 20.42 10.95
N VAL A 184 -8.09 19.51 9.98
CA VAL A 184 -9.34 18.79 9.73
C VAL A 184 -9.72 17.95 10.95
N ILE A 185 -8.80 17.15 11.48
CA ILE A 185 -9.03 16.31 12.66
C ILE A 185 -9.42 17.18 13.88
N ARG A 186 -8.75 18.33 14.07
CA ARG A 186 -9.05 19.25 15.16
C ARG A 186 -10.40 19.95 15.02
N SER A 187 -10.83 20.23 13.79
CA SER A 187 -12.10 20.94 13.51
C SER A 187 -13.32 20.04 13.62
N TYR A 188 -13.23 18.82 13.09
CA TYR A 188 -14.36 17.89 13.07
C TYR A 188 -14.36 16.93 14.26
N GLY A 189 -13.21 16.71 14.89
CA GLY A 189 -13.08 15.68 15.93
C GLY A 189 -13.09 14.26 15.36
N ILE A 190 -13.29 13.32 16.26
CA ILE A 190 -13.41 11.87 15.94
C ILE A 190 -14.71 11.29 16.50
N ASN A 191 -15.62 12.13 17.00
CA ASN A 191 -16.92 11.75 17.55
C ASN A 191 -18.02 12.08 16.56
#